data_c3147c9693c6f6482b9862b0822ced95
#
_entry.id   c3147c9693c6f6482b9862b0822ced95
#
_cell.length_a   1.000
_cell.length_b   1.000
_cell.length_c   1.000
_cell.angle_alpha   90.00
_cell.angle_beta   90.00
_cell.angle_gamma   90.00
#
_symmetry.space_group_name_H-M   'P 1'
#
loop_
_entity.id
_entity.type
_entity.pdbx_description
1 polymer ?
#
loop_
_entity_poly.entity_id
_entity_poly.type
_entity_poly.pdbx_seq_one_letter_code
_entity_poly.pdbx_strand_id
1 'polypeptide(L)'
;MVSLLFIFHFPLFTSCQAEAPVSRKYTCQFVFSYDQHPTSLLFAAARSAGTYVYVTSSGDGSSSFRHIYVTSNDGKTPREDNVISTEIEKRTACILGASNNIGIIIGMTNFNGLWAYDRSCPNCTSLQAMDWTGNRQQVACPKCKRTYDLETGNIIDGDPGEALLRYFCSFDGTILHAWN
;
A
#
# COMPACT_ATOMS: atom_id res chain seq x y z
N MET A 1 -34.07 -51.11 -23.57
CA MET A 1 -33.31 -50.55 -22.43
C MET A 1 -32.70 -49.20 -22.89
N VAL A 2 -33.28 -48.10 -22.45
CA VAL A 2 -32.79 -46.75 -22.76
C VAL A 2 -31.94 -46.27 -21.56
N SER A 3 -30.65 -46.09 -21.79
CA SER A 3 -29.71 -45.64 -20.78
C SER A 3 -29.75 -44.10 -20.72
N LEU A 4 -30.27 -43.56 -19.61
CA LEU A 4 -30.31 -42.11 -19.36
C LEU A 4 -28.95 -41.66 -18.84
N LEU A 5 -28.22 -40.87 -19.65
CA LEU A 5 -26.95 -40.22 -19.24
C LEU A 5 -27.29 -38.94 -18.46
N PHE A 6 -27.11 -38.97 -17.16
CA PHE A 6 -27.17 -37.73 -16.32
C PHE A 6 -25.87 -36.94 -16.46
N ILE A 7 -25.92 -35.81 -17.17
CA ILE A 7 -24.82 -34.87 -17.23
C ILE A 7 -24.94 -33.95 -16.00
N PHE A 8 -24.08 -34.17 -15.01
CA PHE A 8 -23.90 -33.23 -13.87
C PHE A 8 -23.20 -31.97 -14.34
N HIS A 9 -23.96 -30.89 -14.47
CA HIS A 9 -23.36 -29.55 -14.61
C HIS A 9 -22.92 -29.07 -13.24
N PHE A 10 -21.61 -29.12 -12.98
CA PHE A 10 -21.02 -28.41 -11.87
C PHE A 10 -20.92 -26.93 -12.28
N PRO A 11 -21.60 -25.99 -11.60
CA PRO A 11 -21.32 -24.57 -11.78
C PRO A 11 -19.94 -24.28 -11.20
N LEU A 12 -18.98 -23.95 -12.06
CA LEU A 12 -17.72 -23.38 -11.67
C LEU A 12 -17.99 -21.96 -11.15
N PHE A 13 -18.21 -21.82 -9.85
CA PHE A 13 -18.17 -20.53 -9.18
C PHE A 13 -16.72 -20.05 -9.18
N THR A 14 -16.28 -19.37 -10.23
CA THR A 14 -15.12 -18.54 -10.18
C THR A 14 -15.48 -17.37 -9.27
N SER A 15 -15.10 -17.44 -8.00
CA SER A 15 -15.10 -16.31 -7.09
C SER A 15 -14.08 -15.30 -7.62
N CYS A 16 -14.53 -14.38 -8.47
CA CYS A 16 -13.78 -13.21 -8.83
C CYS A 16 -13.76 -12.33 -7.57
N GLN A 17 -12.71 -12.40 -6.76
CA GLN A 17 -12.51 -11.45 -5.68
C GLN A 17 -12.31 -10.08 -6.33
N ALA A 18 -13.32 -9.23 -6.25
CA ALA A 18 -13.24 -7.89 -6.81
C ALA A 18 -12.13 -7.12 -6.06
N GLU A 19 -11.21 -6.56 -6.83
CA GLU A 19 -10.17 -5.68 -6.29
C GLU A 19 -10.80 -4.46 -5.61
N ALA A 20 -10.19 -4.01 -4.50
CA ALA A 20 -10.62 -2.77 -3.85
C ALA A 20 -10.55 -1.61 -4.86
N PRO A 21 -11.61 -0.80 -5.02
CA PRO A 21 -11.60 0.31 -5.96
C PRO A 21 -10.60 1.38 -5.52
N VAL A 22 -10.08 2.16 -6.48
CA VAL A 22 -9.21 3.29 -6.16
C VAL A 22 -9.99 4.33 -5.36
N SER A 23 -9.46 4.69 -4.21
CA SER A 23 -10.11 5.62 -3.29
C SER A 23 -9.86 7.06 -3.71
N ARG A 24 -10.89 7.91 -3.53
CA ARG A 24 -10.80 9.38 -3.65
C ARG A 24 -11.05 10.09 -2.32
N LYS A 25 -11.04 9.35 -1.22
CA LYS A 25 -11.34 9.90 0.12
C LYS A 25 -10.26 10.88 0.58
N TYR A 26 -9.00 10.56 0.32
CA TYR A 26 -7.84 11.41 0.61
C TYR A 26 -6.96 11.51 -0.64
N THR A 27 -6.36 12.66 -0.85
CA THR A 27 -5.42 12.86 -1.96
C THR A 27 -4.13 12.08 -1.70
N CYS A 28 -3.68 11.36 -2.71
CA CYS A 28 -2.35 10.78 -2.78
C CYS A 28 -1.62 11.36 -3.99
N GLN A 29 -0.44 11.91 -3.78
CA GLN A 29 0.45 12.39 -4.84
C GLN A 29 1.88 12.26 -4.34
N PHE A 30 2.52 11.16 -4.66
CA PHE A 30 3.86 10.83 -4.21
C PHE A 30 4.72 10.38 -5.39
N VAL A 31 5.84 11.05 -5.57
CA VAL A 31 6.83 10.72 -6.62
C VAL A 31 8.18 10.55 -5.97
N PHE A 32 8.91 9.49 -6.33
CA PHE A 32 10.21 9.16 -5.76
C PHE A 32 11.16 8.65 -6.84
N SER A 33 12.38 9.22 -6.90
CA SER A 33 13.34 8.93 -7.97
C SER A 33 14.34 7.86 -7.58
N TYR A 34 14.50 6.82 -8.43
CA TYR A 34 15.53 5.80 -8.29
C TYR A 34 16.94 6.40 -8.40
N ASP A 35 17.16 7.31 -9.35
CA ASP A 35 18.48 7.86 -9.61
C ASP A 35 19.03 8.66 -8.42
N GLN A 36 18.13 9.27 -7.62
CA GLN A 36 18.50 10.03 -6.42
C GLN A 36 18.70 9.14 -5.18
N HIS A 37 17.98 8.00 -5.13
CA HIS A 37 17.94 7.10 -3.96
C HIS A 37 18.02 5.62 -4.38
N PRO A 38 19.08 5.20 -5.10
CA PRO A 38 19.12 3.88 -5.75
C PRO A 38 19.12 2.69 -4.78
N THR A 39 19.47 2.91 -3.52
CA THR A 39 19.51 1.89 -2.48
C THR A 39 18.25 1.83 -1.62
N SER A 40 17.25 2.66 -1.90
CA SER A 40 16.04 2.71 -1.06
C SER A 40 15.25 1.41 -1.11
N LEU A 41 14.79 0.96 0.07
CA LEU A 41 13.90 -0.18 0.27
C LEU A 41 12.60 -0.08 -0.53
N LEU A 42 12.19 1.15 -0.88
CA LEU A 42 11.02 1.39 -1.69
C LEU A 42 11.10 0.70 -3.07
N PHE A 43 12.30 0.68 -3.66
CA PHE A 43 12.50 0.01 -4.95
C PHE A 43 12.62 -1.51 -4.83
N ALA A 44 13.05 -2.02 -3.68
CA ALA A 44 12.96 -3.46 -3.40
C ALA A 44 11.48 -3.87 -3.30
N ALA A 45 10.64 -3.08 -2.61
CA ALA A 45 9.20 -3.30 -2.51
C ALA A 45 8.49 -3.18 -3.87
N ALA A 46 8.97 -2.30 -4.77
CA ALA A 46 8.38 -2.16 -6.11
C ALA A 46 8.73 -3.29 -7.08
N ARG A 47 9.72 -4.14 -6.76
CA ARG A 47 10.23 -5.19 -7.65
C ARG A 47 10.04 -6.62 -7.13
N SER A 48 9.81 -6.78 -5.82
CA SER A 48 9.79 -8.11 -5.18
C SER A 48 8.40 -8.43 -4.63
N ALA A 49 7.78 -9.48 -5.16
CA ALA A 49 6.47 -9.94 -4.70
C ALA A 49 6.45 -10.23 -3.19
N GLY A 50 5.35 -9.86 -2.54
CA GLY A 50 5.16 -10.01 -1.10
C GLY A 50 5.99 -9.05 -0.24
N THR A 51 6.71 -8.11 -0.86
CA THR A 51 7.49 -7.08 -0.16
C THR A 51 6.72 -5.78 -0.12
N TYR A 52 6.54 -5.25 1.08
CA TYR A 52 5.82 -4.00 1.33
C TYR A 52 6.62 -3.07 2.22
N VAL A 53 6.40 -1.79 2.09
CA VAL A 53 7.01 -0.76 2.93
C VAL A 53 5.96 0.24 3.42
N TYR A 54 6.17 0.81 4.60
CA TYR A 54 5.53 2.05 4.99
C TYR A 54 6.36 3.22 4.49
N VAL A 55 5.69 4.18 3.87
CA VAL A 55 6.28 5.45 3.45
C VAL A 55 5.62 6.57 4.25
N THR A 56 6.41 7.30 5.01
CA THR A 56 5.98 8.48 5.75
C THR A 56 6.87 9.67 5.41
N SER A 57 6.40 10.87 5.65
CA SER A 57 7.19 12.07 5.42
C SER A 57 7.12 13.01 6.63
N SER A 58 8.23 13.62 6.99
CA SER A 58 8.26 14.76 7.90
C SER A 58 8.41 16.04 7.11
N GLY A 59 7.84 17.12 7.65
CA GLY A 59 7.84 18.44 7.03
C GLY A 59 6.50 18.75 6.36
N ASP A 60 6.08 19.98 6.49
CA ASP A 60 4.84 20.56 5.96
C ASP A 60 5.00 21.12 4.52
N GLY A 61 6.09 20.75 3.84
CA GLY A 61 6.42 21.26 2.51
C GLY A 61 7.08 22.63 2.51
N SER A 62 7.19 23.29 3.65
CA SER A 62 7.84 24.62 3.81
C SER A 62 9.29 24.54 4.29
N SER A 63 9.74 23.40 4.82
CA SER A 63 11.11 23.22 5.25
C SER A 63 12.06 23.05 4.06
N SER A 64 13.28 23.57 4.18
CA SER A 64 14.33 23.45 3.17
C SER A 64 14.71 22.00 2.87
N PHE A 65 14.34 21.06 3.75
CA PHE A 65 14.59 19.64 3.62
C PHE A 65 13.34 18.87 4.01
N ARG A 66 12.94 17.94 3.13
CA ARG A 66 11.91 16.97 3.39
C ARG A 66 12.58 15.62 3.64
N HIS A 67 12.10 14.89 4.63
CA HIS A 67 12.54 13.54 4.91
C HIS A 67 11.45 12.54 4.48
N ILE A 68 11.82 11.55 3.69
CA ILE A 68 10.99 10.41 3.34
C ILE A 68 11.53 9.20 4.10
N TYR A 69 10.72 8.70 5.02
CA TYR A 69 11.06 7.54 5.82
C TYR A 69 10.43 6.30 5.19
N VAL A 70 11.25 5.25 5.04
CA VAL A 70 10.80 3.97 4.49
C VAL A 70 11.06 2.86 5.51
N THR A 71 10.02 2.07 5.81
CA THR A 71 10.11 0.96 6.79
C THR A 71 9.62 -0.32 6.12
N SER A 72 10.50 -1.32 6.01
CA SER A 72 10.19 -2.61 5.39
C SER A 72 9.27 -3.48 6.28
N ASN A 73 8.50 -4.35 5.62
CA ASN A 73 7.71 -5.38 6.28
C ASN A 73 8.54 -6.58 6.78
N ASP A 74 9.86 -6.62 6.56
CA ASP A 74 10.72 -7.71 7.03
C ASP A 74 10.96 -7.69 8.55
N GLY A 75 10.78 -6.53 9.20
CA GLY A 75 10.93 -6.30 10.64
C GLY A 75 12.35 -6.43 11.16
N LYS A 76 13.33 -6.46 10.28
CA LYS A 76 14.76 -6.58 10.58
C LYS A 76 15.53 -5.38 10.08
N THR A 77 15.21 -4.90 8.89
CA THR A 77 15.88 -3.76 8.27
C THR A 77 15.51 -2.48 9.01
N PRO A 78 16.50 -1.67 9.44
CA PRO A 78 16.23 -0.38 10.05
C PRO A 78 15.43 0.53 9.12
N ARG A 79 14.64 1.44 9.71
CA ARG A 79 13.94 2.47 8.95
C ARG A 79 14.96 3.35 8.21
N GLU A 80 14.75 3.52 6.91
CA GLU A 80 15.52 4.47 6.11
C GLU A 80 15.07 5.91 6.37
N ASP A 81 16.01 6.83 6.19
CA ASP A 81 15.78 8.26 6.14
C ASP A 81 16.38 8.81 4.84
N ASN A 82 15.51 9.11 3.88
CA ASN A 82 15.91 9.69 2.59
C ASN A 82 15.68 11.19 2.61
N VAL A 83 16.76 11.95 2.58
CA VAL A 83 16.70 13.41 2.60
C VAL A 83 16.45 13.93 1.18
N ILE A 84 15.33 14.59 0.97
CA ILE A 84 14.98 15.25 -0.28
C ILE A 84 15.72 16.60 -0.34
N SER A 85 16.78 16.66 -1.12
CA SER A 85 17.69 17.81 -1.16
C SER A 85 17.78 18.48 -2.51
N THR A 86 17.47 17.80 -3.61
CA THR A 86 17.54 18.39 -4.95
C THR A 86 16.36 19.32 -5.24
N GLU A 87 16.59 20.35 -6.07
CA GLU A 87 15.52 21.28 -6.44
C GLU A 87 14.38 20.61 -7.22
N ILE A 88 14.67 19.56 -7.96
CA ILE A 88 13.67 18.79 -8.70
C ILE A 88 12.75 18.06 -7.72
N GLU A 89 13.32 17.35 -6.75
CA GLU A 89 12.54 16.59 -5.75
C GLU A 89 11.73 17.51 -4.83
N LYS A 90 12.29 18.68 -4.44
CA LYS A 90 11.58 19.68 -3.62
C LYS A 90 10.32 20.20 -4.30
N ARG A 91 10.32 20.32 -5.63
CA ARG A 91 9.16 20.77 -6.42
C ARG A 91 8.11 19.67 -6.62
N THR A 92 8.47 18.43 -6.33
CA THR A 92 7.55 17.30 -6.49
C THR A 92 6.61 17.23 -5.30
N ALA A 93 5.32 17.11 -5.58
CA ALA A 93 4.32 16.96 -4.52
C ALA A 93 4.60 15.70 -3.69
N CYS A 94 4.37 15.81 -2.38
CA CYS A 94 4.44 14.70 -1.45
C CYS A 94 3.24 14.76 -0.51
N ILE A 95 2.15 14.14 -0.96
CA ILE A 95 0.91 14.01 -0.22
C ILE A 95 0.67 12.51 -0.06
N LEU A 96 0.71 12.02 1.17
CA LEU A 96 0.65 10.60 1.50
C LEU A 96 -0.71 10.26 2.14
N GLY A 97 -1.77 10.42 1.35
CA GLY A 97 -3.11 10.09 1.78
C GLY A 97 -3.64 10.94 2.94
N ALA A 98 -4.22 10.31 3.94
CA ALA A 98 -4.88 10.98 5.06
C ALA A 98 -3.93 11.86 5.90
N SER A 99 -2.66 11.49 5.99
CA SER A 99 -1.64 12.24 6.74
C SER A 99 -0.24 11.78 6.36
N ASN A 100 0.66 12.73 6.09
CA ASN A 100 2.06 12.43 5.78
C ASN A 100 2.80 11.71 6.93
N ASN A 101 2.40 11.94 8.19
CA ASN A 101 2.98 11.27 9.36
C ASN A 101 2.51 9.82 9.49
N ILE A 102 1.27 9.52 9.07
CA ILE A 102 0.76 8.15 9.00
C ILE A 102 1.29 7.48 7.76
N GLY A 103 1.20 8.15 6.61
CA GLY A 103 1.75 7.74 5.36
C GLY A 103 0.92 6.71 4.59
N ILE A 104 1.60 6.06 3.66
CA ILE A 104 1.03 5.04 2.78
C ILE A 104 1.82 3.74 2.86
N ILE A 105 1.20 2.66 2.43
CA ILE A 105 1.82 1.34 2.26
C ILE A 105 2.03 1.16 0.77
N ILE A 106 3.24 0.81 0.34
CA ILE A 106 3.55 0.50 -1.06
C ILE A 106 4.17 -0.88 -1.12
N GLY A 107 3.79 -1.69 -2.11
CA GLY A 107 4.45 -2.97 -2.33
C GLY A 107 3.92 -3.74 -3.52
N MET A 108 4.76 -4.68 -3.97
CA MET A 108 4.43 -5.64 -5.01
C MET A 108 3.64 -6.77 -4.39
N THR A 109 2.39 -6.91 -4.77
CA THR A 109 1.56 -8.05 -4.40
C THR A 109 2.07 -9.32 -5.07
N ASN A 110 1.57 -10.49 -4.67
CA ASN A 110 2.01 -11.74 -5.28
C ASN A 110 1.37 -11.96 -6.68
N PHE A 111 0.15 -11.43 -6.90
CA PHE A 111 -0.65 -11.73 -8.09
C PHE A 111 -1.20 -10.50 -8.80
N ASN A 112 -1.37 -9.36 -8.11
CA ASN A 112 -2.12 -8.21 -8.61
C ASN A 112 -1.23 -7.00 -8.98
N GLY A 113 0.10 -7.14 -8.88
CA GLY A 113 1.05 -6.10 -9.26
C GLY A 113 1.38 -5.10 -8.15
N LEU A 114 1.89 -3.94 -8.53
CA LEU A 114 2.33 -2.90 -7.61
C LEU A 114 1.15 -2.05 -7.14
N TRP A 115 0.91 -2.01 -5.83
CA TRP A 115 -0.18 -1.29 -5.23
C TRP A 115 0.29 -0.32 -4.14
N ALA A 116 -0.53 0.70 -3.91
CA ALA A 116 -0.39 1.59 -2.78
C ALA A 116 -1.71 1.67 -2.00
N TYR A 117 -1.62 1.75 -0.67
CA TYR A 117 -2.75 1.90 0.24
C TYR A 117 -2.51 3.03 1.22
N ASP A 118 -3.57 3.70 1.66
CA ASP A 118 -3.49 4.55 2.84
C ASP A 118 -3.15 3.69 4.07
N ARG A 119 -2.22 4.14 4.89
CA ARG A 119 -1.89 3.45 6.14
C ARG A 119 -2.87 3.77 7.26
N SER A 120 -3.74 4.77 7.10
CA SER A 120 -4.81 5.02 8.07
C SER A 120 -5.94 4.01 7.94
N CYS A 121 -6.46 3.55 9.07
CA CYS A 121 -7.59 2.63 9.11
C CYS A 121 -8.86 3.30 8.55
N PRO A 122 -9.50 2.73 7.48
CA PRO A 122 -10.69 3.32 6.86
C PRO A 122 -11.92 3.28 7.76
N ASN A 123 -11.93 2.36 8.74
CA ASN A 123 -13.06 2.08 9.61
C ASN A 123 -13.00 2.75 11.00
N CYS A 124 -12.04 3.64 11.21
CA CYS A 124 -11.94 4.44 12.44
C CYS A 124 -12.33 5.90 12.18
N THR A 125 -13.07 6.49 13.10
CA THR A 125 -13.46 7.91 13.02
C THR A 125 -12.30 8.88 13.22
N SER A 126 -11.28 8.46 13.98
CA SER A 126 -10.01 9.17 14.11
C SER A 126 -8.95 8.49 13.24
N LEU A 127 -8.05 9.26 12.64
CA LEU A 127 -6.94 8.71 11.89
C LEU A 127 -6.10 7.79 12.78
N GLN A 128 -6.01 6.53 12.42
CA GLN A 128 -5.31 5.50 13.17
C GLN A 128 -4.36 4.74 12.25
N ALA A 129 -3.05 4.88 12.47
CA ALA A 129 -2.07 4.11 11.72
C ALA A 129 -2.25 2.61 11.97
N MET A 130 -2.13 1.84 10.89
CA MET A 130 -2.10 0.37 10.97
C MET A 130 -0.66 -0.14 11.05
N ASP A 131 -0.48 -1.29 11.68
CA ASP A 131 0.81 -1.93 11.88
C ASP A 131 0.86 -3.32 11.24
N TRP A 132 2.09 -3.77 10.91
CA TRP A 132 2.31 -5.12 10.39
C TRP A 132 1.82 -6.20 11.34
N THR A 133 1.21 -7.24 10.80
CA THR A 133 0.79 -8.42 11.58
C THR A 133 0.95 -9.71 10.77
N GLY A 134 0.78 -10.85 11.42
CA GLY A 134 0.82 -12.18 10.80
C GLY A 134 2.14 -12.45 10.06
N ASN A 135 2.00 -12.81 8.79
CA ASN A 135 3.13 -13.07 7.89
C ASN A 135 3.76 -11.79 7.31
N ARG A 136 3.37 -10.59 7.83
CA ARG A 136 3.81 -9.28 7.38
C ARG A 136 3.35 -8.88 5.95
N GLN A 137 2.44 -9.64 5.38
CA GLN A 137 1.65 -9.27 4.19
C GLN A 137 0.23 -8.84 4.59
N GLN A 138 0.06 -8.56 5.87
CA GLN A 138 -1.18 -8.13 6.50
C GLN A 138 -0.91 -6.94 7.40
N VAL A 139 -1.91 -6.10 7.58
CA VAL A 139 -1.88 -4.98 8.52
C VAL A 139 -3.10 -5.02 9.44
N ALA A 140 -2.91 -4.66 10.70
CA ALA A 140 -3.98 -4.59 11.68
C ALA A 140 -4.12 -3.19 12.27
N CYS A 141 -5.36 -2.79 12.51
CA CYS A 141 -5.65 -1.56 13.23
C CYS A 141 -5.58 -1.82 14.75
N PRO A 142 -4.71 -1.12 15.50
CA PRO A 142 -4.60 -1.31 16.94
C PRO A 142 -5.86 -0.89 17.70
N LYS A 143 -6.71 -0.05 17.10
CA LYS A 143 -7.94 0.48 17.73
C LYS A 143 -9.15 -0.42 17.49
N CYS A 144 -9.53 -0.67 16.24
CA CYS A 144 -10.73 -1.45 15.93
C CYS A 144 -10.46 -2.95 15.72
N LYS A 145 -9.19 -3.37 15.80
CA LYS A 145 -8.73 -4.76 15.71
C LYS A 145 -8.98 -5.45 14.36
N ARG A 146 -9.46 -4.73 13.35
CA ARG A 146 -9.58 -5.30 11.99
C ARG A 146 -8.22 -5.58 11.41
N THR A 147 -8.09 -6.73 10.75
CA THR A 147 -6.91 -7.13 10.00
C THR A 147 -7.25 -7.14 8.50
N TYR A 148 -6.33 -6.61 7.71
CA TYR A 148 -6.47 -6.47 6.26
C TYR A 148 -5.36 -7.25 5.56
N ASP A 149 -5.73 -7.90 4.46
CA ASP A 149 -4.80 -8.53 3.54
C ASP A 149 -4.27 -7.51 2.52
N LEU A 150 -2.96 -7.45 2.33
CA LEU A 150 -2.35 -6.51 1.38
C LEU A 150 -2.39 -6.99 -0.07
N GLU A 151 -2.72 -8.26 -0.31
CA GLU A 151 -2.93 -8.79 -1.65
C GLU A 151 -4.20 -8.22 -2.30
N THR A 152 -5.26 -8.06 -1.51
CA THR A 152 -6.59 -7.65 -1.98
C THR A 152 -7.08 -6.33 -1.39
N GLY A 153 -6.53 -5.90 -0.27
CA GLY A 153 -7.00 -4.77 0.53
C GLY A 153 -8.21 -5.08 1.41
N ASN A 154 -8.73 -6.31 1.40
CA ASN A 154 -9.95 -6.67 2.10
C ASN A 154 -9.72 -6.99 3.58
N ILE A 155 -10.77 -6.85 4.40
CA ILE A 155 -10.79 -7.33 5.79
C ILE A 155 -10.78 -8.85 5.76
N ILE A 156 -9.86 -9.45 6.52
CA ILE A 156 -9.74 -10.90 6.70
C ILE A 156 -10.02 -11.35 8.14
N ASP A 157 -10.03 -10.42 9.08
CA ASP A 157 -10.38 -10.68 10.47
C ASP A 157 -10.99 -9.42 11.12
N GLY A 158 -11.91 -9.61 12.05
CA GLY A 158 -12.65 -8.56 12.74
C GLY A 158 -14.02 -8.26 12.12
N ASP A 159 -14.67 -7.19 12.59
CA ASP A 159 -15.99 -6.80 12.12
C ASP A 159 -16.00 -6.40 10.64
N PRO A 160 -17.09 -6.64 9.90
CA PRO A 160 -17.26 -6.13 8.53
C PRO A 160 -17.09 -4.60 8.43
N GLY A 161 -16.67 -4.13 7.26
CA GLY A 161 -16.47 -2.70 7.02
C GLY A 161 -15.85 -2.40 5.66
N GLU A 162 -15.28 -1.20 5.53
CA GLU A 162 -14.60 -0.75 4.33
C GLU A 162 -13.24 -1.45 4.18
N ALA A 163 -12.89 -1.82 2.94
CA ALA A 163 -11.56 -2.27 2.57
C ALA A 163 -10.53 -1.13 2.68
N LEU A 164 -9.23 -1.46 2.57
CA LEU A 164 -8.16 -0.46 2.53
C LEU A 164 -8.40 0.55 1.41
N LEU A 165 -8.08 1.81 1.67
CA LEU A 165 -8.13 2.88 0.68
C LEU A 165 -6.97 2.71 -0.29
N ARG A 166 -7.25 2.19 -1.49
CA ARG A 166 -6.25 1.92 -2.53
C ARG A 166 -5.97 3.17 -3.37
N TYR A 167 -4.72 3.32 -3.78
CA TYR A 167 -4.24 4.32 -4.73
C TYR A 167 -3.62 3.63 -5.94
N PHE A 168 -3.54 4.32 -7.06
CA PHE A 168 -2.70 3.87 -8.18
C PHE A 168 -1.24 3.89 -7.76
N CYS A 169 -0.47 2.94 -8.28
CA CYS A 169 0.98 2.91 -8.10
C CYS A 169 1.65 2.35 -9.35
N SER A 170 2.72 2.99 -9.79
CA SER A 170 3.54 2.53 -10.90
C SER A 170 5.02 2.76 -10.62
N PHE A 171 5.85 1.94 -11.25
CA PHE A 171 7.30 2.11 -11.28
C PHE A 171 7.80 1.79 -12.69
N ASP A 172 8.38 2.77 -13.37
CA ASP A 172 8.87 2.66 -14.75
C ASP A 172 10.35 2.24 -14.85
N GLY A 173 10.98 1.95 -13.72
CA GLY A 173 12.41 1.65 -13.61
C GLY A 173 13.24 2.82 -13.09
N THR A 174 12.74 4.05 -13.18
CA THR A 174 13.39 5.28 -12.73
C THR A 174 12.54 6.03 -11.70
N ILE A 175 11.26 6.16 -11.95
CA ILE A 175 10.32 6.91 -11.11
C ILE A 175 9.27 5.97 -10.52
N LEU A 176 9.10 6.00 -9.21
CA LEU A 176 7.95 5.45 -8.54
C LEU A 176 6.92 6.54 -8.33
N HIS A 177 5.69 6.29 -8.73
CA HIS A 177 4.57 7.22 -8.60
C HIS A 177 3.38 6.53 -7.94
N ALA A 178 2.82 7.13 -6.87
CA ALA A 178 1.55 6.74 -6.27
C ALA A 178 0.59 7.94 -6.30
N TRP A 179 -0.67 7.71 -6.76
CA TRP A 179 -1.64 8.80 -6.97
C TRP A 179 -3.10 8.32 -6.95
N ASN A 180 -4.03 9.29 -6.98
CA ASN A 180 -5.46 9.05 -7.22
C ASN A 180 -6.15 10.21 -7.96
#